data_ca4a22f5c784305d8461560e69cb6dbb
#
_entry.id   ca4a22f5c784305d8461560e69cb6dbb
#
_cell.length_a   1.000
_cell.length_b   1.000
_cell.length_c   1.000
_cell.angle_alpha   90.00
_cell.angle_beta   90.00
_cell.angle_gamma   90.00
#
_symmetry.space_group_name_H-M   'P 1'
#
loop_
_entity.id
_entity.type
_entity.pdbx_description
1 polymer ?
#
loop_
_entity_poly.entity_id
_entity_poly.type
_entity_poly.pdbx_seq_one_letter_code
_entity_poly.pdbx_strand_id
1 'polypeptide(L)'
;MKLLYDYQLKAVEQMNNGCILCGGVGSGKSRTSLAYYCKENGADLYSNKPIKMKNPSDLYIITTARKRDTLEWHGELPIWRMSSNPECSMYKHKITIDSWNNIKKYKDVKNAFFIFDEQRVVGNGTWVKTFIKISKSNKWILLSATPGDTWTDYIPVFIANGFYKNRTQFNNEHVVYKRFSKFPQIDRYINVGRLIRLRKKILVDMDFNRKT
;
A
#
# COMPACT_ATOMS: atom_id res chain seq x y z
N MET A 1 -19.19 -7.58 18.68
CA MET A 1 -17.92 -6.85 18.88
C MET A 1 -17.60 -6.08 17.61
N LYS A 2 -17.41 -4.76 17.67
CA LYS A 2 -17.12 -3.93 16.48
C LYS A 2 -15.72 -4.28 15.99
N LEU A 3 -15.59 -4.78 14.76
CA LEU A 3 -14.30 -5.22 14.18
C LEU A 3 -13.38 -4.05 13.85
N LEU A 4 -13.96 -2.90 13.49
CA LEU A 4 -13.26 -1.68 13.11
C LEU A 4 -13.78 -0.49 13.91
N TYR A 5 -12.91 0.44 14.24
CA TYR A 5 -13.28 1.74 14.75
C TYR A 5 -13.85 2.63 13.63
N ASP A 6 -14.59 3.68 13.98
CA ASP A 6 -15.24 4.56 13.00
C ASP A 6 -14.23 5.25 12.08
N TYR A 7 -13.08 5.68 12.59
CA TYR A 7 -12.02 6.26 11.77
C TYR A 7 -11.39 5.25 10.79
N GLN A 8 -11.36 3.96 11.15
CA GLN A 8 -10.88 2.89 10.25
C GLN A 8 -11.89 2.63 9.14
N LEU A 9 -13.19 2.57 9.46
CA LEU A 9 -14.25 2.43 8.46
C LEU A 9 -14.24 3.61 7.48
N LYS A 10 -14.14 4.84 7.99
CA LYS A 10 -14.02 6.05 7.18
C LYS A 10 -12.80 6.00 6.24
N ALA A 11 -11.66 5.51 6.75
CA ALA A 11 -10.48 5.32 5.92
C ALA A 11 -10.74 4.28 4.81
N VAL A 12 -11.35 3.11 5.13
CA VAL A 12 -11.70 2.08 4.14
C VAL A 12 -12.62 2.63 3.04
N GLU A 13 -13.53 3.55 3.35
CA GLU A 13 -14.41 4.18 2.36
C GLU A 13 -13.65 5.08 1.38
N GLN A 14 -12.60 5.74 1.85
CA GLN A 14 -11.75 6.62 1.05
C GLN A 14 -10.68 5.87 0.24
N MET A 15 -10.36 4.62 0.62
CA MET A 15 -9.34 3.82 -0.05
C MET A 15 -9.76 3.45 -1.47
N ASN A 16 -8.79 3.42 -2.35
CA ASN A 16 -8.90 2.94 -3.72
C ASN A 16 -7.64 2.16 -4.11
N ASN A 17 -7.69 1.45 -5.23
CA ASN A 17 -6.52 0.75 -5.76
C ASN A 17 -5.36 1.75 -5.99
N GLY A 18 -4.18 1.41 -5.51
CA GLY A 18 -2.99 2.25 -5.65
C GLY A 18 -2.84 3.33 -4.58
N CYS A 19 -3.68 3.35 -3.54
CA CYS A 19 -3.57 4.33 -2.46
C CYS A 19 -2.44 4.00 -1.48
N ILE A 20 -2.04 5.04 -0.75
CA ILE A 20 -1.18 4.96 0.43
C ILE A 20 -2.06 5.18 1.65
N LEU A 21 -2.24 4.16 2.48
CA LEU A 21 -2.88 4.29 3.78
C LEU A 21 -1.86 4.82 4.79
N CYS A 22 -2.05 6.06 5.21
CA CYS A 22 -1.17 6.76 6.13
C CYS A 22 -1.75 6.79 7.54
N GLY A 23 -0.91 6.52 8.53
CA GLY A 23 -1.30 6.57 9.94
C GLY A 23 -0.15 6.25 10.86
N GLY A 24 -0.15 6.82 12.05
CA GLY A 24 0.88 6.60 13.07
C GLY A 24 1.02 5.13 13.49
N VAL A 25 2.04 4.85 14.28
CA VAL A 25 2.23 3.53 14.90
C VAL A 25 1.04 3.23 15.82
N GLY A 26 0.47 2.02 15.72
CA GLY A 26 -0.68 1.61 16.52
C GLY A 26 -2.04 2.09 15.99
N SER A 27 -2.12 2.81 14.86
CA SER A 27 -3.40 3.24 14.26
C SER A 27 -4.24 2.10 13.67
N GLY A 28 -3.71 0.87 13.62
CA GLY A 28 -4.44 -0.28 13.07
C GLY A 28 -4.43 -0.34 11.54
N LYS A 29 -3.40 0.18 10.87
CA LYS A 29 -3.24 0.10 9.41
C LYS A 29 -3.40 -1.30 8.85
N SER A 30 -2.79 -2.31 9.51
CA SER A 30 -2.87 -3.72 9.09
C SER A 30 -4.32 -4.19 9.07
N ARG A 31 -5.07 -3.93 10.12
CA ARG A 31 -6.51 -4.28 10.22
C ARG A 31 -7.35 -3.55 9.17
N THR A 32 -7.12 -2.25 9.00
CA THR A 32 -7.82 -1.42 8.01
C THR A 32 -7.54 -1.89 6.58
N SER A 33 -6.30 -2.28 6.29
CA SER A 33 -5.92 -2.79 4.96
C SER A 33 -6.57 -4.14 4.64
N LEU A 34 -6.68 -5.04 5.61
CA LEU A 34 -7.40 -6.31 5.46
C LEU A 34 -8.91 -6.08 5.30
N ALA A 35 -9.48 -5.09 6.01
CA ALA A 35 -10.87 -4.69 5.79
C ALA A 35 -11.11 -4.23 4.35
N TYR A 36 -10.22 -3.39 3.83
CA TYR A 36 -10.29 -2.94 2.44
C TYR A 36 -10.17 -4.11 1.45
N TYR A 37 -9.23 -5.04 1.69
CA TYR A 37 -9.13 -6.26 0.90
C TYR A 37 -10.43 -7.06 0.91
N CYS A 38 -11.05 -7.26 2.08
CA CYS A 38 -12.33 -7.96 2.21
C CYS A 38 -13.45 -7.24 1.42
N LYS A 39 -13.55 -5.92 1.53
CA LYS A 39 -14.51 -5.09 0.79
C LYS A 39 -14.34 -5.26 -0.73
N GLU A 40 -13.10 -5.18 -1.23
CA GLU A 40 -12.79 -5.36 -2.66
C GLU A 40 -13.14 -6.77 -3.19
N ASN A 41 -13.22 -7.76 -2.30
CA ASN A 41 -13.63 -9.12 -2.62
C ASN A 41 -15.12 -9.40 -2.25
N GLY A 42 -15.91 -8.35 -2.12
CA GLY A 42 -17.38 -8.41 -2.00
C GLY A 42 -17.91 -8.68 -0.60
N ALA A 43 -17.10 -8.41 0.43
CA ALA A 43 -17.57 -8.47 1.82
C ALA A 43 -18.36 -7.20 2.20
N ASP A 44 -19.42 -7.39 2.97
CA ASP A 44 -20.15 -6.33 3.63
C ASP A 44 -19.57 -6.08 5.03
N LEU A 45 -18.91 -4.92 5.20
CA LEU A 45 -18.28 -4.53 6.47
C LEU A 45 -19.28 -3.95 7.49
N TYR A 46 -20.50 -3.63 7.07
CA TYR A 46 -21.54 -3.02 7.90
C TYR A 46 -22.55 -4.04 8.41
N SER A 47 -22.51 -5.24 7.88
CA SER A 47 -23.42 -6.32 8.30
C SER A 47 -23.13 -6.74 9.75
N ASN A 48 -24.19 -6.99 10.53
CA ASN A 48 -24.08 -7.67 11.83
C ASN A 48 -23.77 -9.17 11.69
N LYS A 49 -23.73 -9.68 10.45
CA LYS A 49 -23.36 -11.07 10.16
C LYS A 49 -21.83 -11.22 10.09
N PRO A 50 -21.32 -12.42 10.27
CA PRO A 50 -19.90 -12.68 10.05
C PRO A 50 -19.47 -12.28 8.66
N ILE A 51 -18.33 -11.56 8.55
CA ILE A 51 -17.78 -11.09 7.28
C ILE A 51 -17.52 -12.29 6.38
N LYS A 52 -18.03 -12.22 5.15
CA LYS A 52 -17.88 -13.23 4.11
C LYS A 52 -17.56 -12.58 2.78
N MET A 53 -16.40 -12.90 2.23
CA MET A 53 -16.02 -12.53 0.87
C MET A 53 -16.75 -13.41 -0.15
N LYS A 54 -17.13 -12.85 -1.29
CA LYS A 54 -17.78 -13.58 -2.38
C LYS A 54 -16.75 -14.26 -3.31
N ASN A 55 -15.75 -13.51 -3.74
CA ASN A 55 -14.74 -13.95 -4.71
C ASN A 55 -13.34 -13.50 -4.23
N PRO A 56 -12.76 -14.14 -3.22
CA PRO A 56 -11.45 -13.75 -2.70
C PRO A 56 -10.35 -14.02 -3.73
N SER A 57 -9.60 -12.97 -4.08
CA SER A 57 -8.39 -13.07 -4.88
C SER A 57 -7.20 -13.49 -4.00
N ASP A 58 -6.16 -14.05 -4.60
CA ASP A 58 -4.91 -14.33 -3.88
C ASP A 58 -4.37 -13.06 -3.21
N LEU A 59 -3.92 -13.18 -1.97
CA LEU A 59 -3.41 -12.07 -1.16
C LEU A 59 -1.91 -12.22 -0.92
N TYR A 60 -1.15 -11.18 -1.27
CA TYR A 60 0.27 -11.08 -0.99
C TYR A 60 0.53 -9.89 -0.07
N ILE A 61 1.13 -10.17 1.09
CA ILE A 61 1.53 -9.15 2.07
C ILE A 61 3.05 -9.08 2.06
N ILE A 62 3.59 -7.99 1.55
CA ILE A 62 5.03 -7.73 1.50
C ILE A 62 5.37 -6.74 2.61
N THR A 63 6.10 -7.22 3.61
CA THR A 63 6.39 -6.48 4.84
C THR A 63 7.89 -6.48 5.17
N THR A 64 8.28 -5.99 6.33
CA THR A 64 9.67 -6.09 6.80
C THR A 64 9.99 -7.54 7.19
N ALA A 65 11.29 -7.92 7.11
CA ALA A 65 11.73 -9.24 7.57
C ALA A 65 11.34 -9.48 9.02
N ARG A 66 11.50 -8.47 9.89
CA ARG A 66 11.10 -8.56 11.31
C ARG A 66 9.62 -8.94 11.46
N LYS A 67 8.71 -8.20 10.85
CA LYS A 67 7.26 -8.46 10.98
C LYS A 67 6.84 -9.81 10.42
N ARG A 68 7.51 -10.27 9.33
CA ARG A 68 7.32 -11.62 8.81
C ARG A 68 7.71 -12.66 9.85
N ASP A 69 8.90 -12.53 10.43
CA ASP A 69 9.50 -13.51 11.34
C ASP A 69 8.82 -13.52 12.72
N THR A 70 8.29 -12.38 13.17
CA THR A 70 7.48 -12.27 14.41
C THR A 70 6.01 -12.62 14.21
N LEU A 71 5.61 -13.03 12.99
CA LEU A 71 4.24 -13.48 12.66
C LEU A 71 3.14 -12.43 12.95
N GLU A 72 3.46 -11.14 12.98
CA GLU A 72 2.51 -10.07 13.29
C GLU A 72 1.25 -10.11 12.39
N TRP A 73 1.42 -10.36 11.10
CA TRP A 73 0.31 -10.46 10.17
C TRP A 73 -0.54 -11.70 10.37
N HIS A 74 0.06 -12.81 10.85
CA HIS A 74 -0.68 -14.05 11.16
C HIS A 74 -1.68 -13.85 12.32
N GLY A 75 -1.40 -12.92 13.23
CA GLY A 75 -2.32 -12.54 14.30
C GLY A 75 -3.53 -11.73 13.82
N GLU A 76 -3.43 -11.02 12.70
CA GLU A 76 -4.53 -10.20 12.15
C GLU A 76 -5.47 -11.00 11.22
N LEU A 77 -4.97 -12.03 10.52
CA LEU A 77 -5.76 -12.80 9.55
C LEU A 77 -7.00 -13.51 10.14
N PRO A 78 -6.94 -14.16 11.33
CA PRO A 78 -8.07 -14.89 11.88
C PRO A 78 -9.32 -14.03 12.15
N ILE A 79 -9.13 -12.74 12.43
CA ILE A 79 -10.21 -11.76 12.62
C ILE A 79 -11.13 -11.72 11.39
N TRP A 80 -10.55 -11.96 10.22
CA TRP A 80 -11.21 -11.96 8.91
C TRP A 80 -11.53 -13.38 8.42
N ARG A 81 -11.41 -14.39 9.29
CA ARG A 81 -11.56 -15.82 8.95
C ARG A 81 -10.61 -16.28 7.85
N MET A 82 -9.46 -15.67 7.79
CA MET A 82 -8.37 -15.99 6.86
C MET A 82 -7.22 -16.66 7.60
N SER A 83 -6.48 -17.50 6.90
CA SER A 83 -5.22 -18.09 7.36
C SER A 83 -4.27 -18.28 6.19
N SER A 84 -2.97 -18.17 6.43
CA SER A 84 -1.93 -18.58 5.48
C SER A 84 -1.84 -20.11 5.34
N ASN A 85 -2.35 -20.88 6.31
CA ASN A 85 -2.58 -22.30 6.17
C ASN A 85 -3.96 -22.54 5.53
N PRO A 86 -4.03 -23.12 4.30
CA PRO A 86 -5.29 -23.34 3.59
C PRO A 86 -6.28 -24.21 4.36
N GLU A 87 -5.82 -25.15 5.21
CA GLU A 87 -6.66 -26.02 6.02
C GLU A 87 -7.40 -25.28 7.13
N CYS A 88 -6.81 -24.17 7.60
CA CYS A 88 -7.38 -23.34 8.67
C CYS A 88 -8.16 -22.12 8.12
N SER A 89 -8.18 -21.93 6.81
CA SER A 89 -8.85 -20.81 6.17
C SER A 89 -10.28 -21.17 5.76
N MET A 90 -11.22 -20.26 5.98
CA MET A 90 -12.57 -20.37 5.41
C MET A 90 -12.57 -20.31 3.89
N TYR A 91 -11.51 -19.78 3.29
CA TYR A 91 -11.37 -19.49 1.86
C TYR A 91 -10.25 -20.30 1.24
N LYS A 92 -10.42 -20.70 -0.01
CA LYS A 92 -9.41 -21.49 -0.75
C LYS A 92 -8.37 -20.67 -1.49
N HIS A 93 -8.39 -19.32 -1.35
CA HIS A 93 -7.38 -18.47 -1.98
C HIS A 93 -6.04 -18.54 -1.23
N LYS A 94 -4.98 -18.28 -1.96
CA LYS A 94 -3.63 -18.28 -1.42
C LYS A 94 -3.36 -16.99 -0.63
N ILE A 95 -2.78 -17.11 0.57
CA ILE A 95 -2.25 -15.99 1.34
C ILE A 95 -0.75 -16.18 1.53
N THR A 96 0.02 -15.21 1.09
CA THR A 96 1.49 -15.22 1.19
C THR A 96 1.95 -14.00 1.95
N ILE A 97 2.73 -14.21 3.01
CA ILE A 97 3.37 -13.14 3.79
C ILE A 97 4.87 -13.30 3.62
N ASP A 98 5.53 -12.28 3.05
CA ASP A 98 6.97 -12.33 2.82
C ASP A 98 7.62 -10.96 2.99
N SER A 99 8.95 -10.92 3.01
CA SER A 99 9.69 -9.69 3.18
C SER A 99 10.01 -9.01 1.85
N TRP A 100 10.25 -7.69 1.92
CA TRP A 100 10.72 -6.89 0.79
C TRP A 100 11.98 -7.45 0.12
N ASN A 101 12.83 -8.14 0.88
CA ASN A 101 14.03 -8.78 0.33
C ASN A 101 13.70 -9.83 -0.74
N ASN A 102 12.54 -10.44 -0.62
CA ASN A 102 12.05 -11.50 -1.50
C ASN A 102 11.08 -11.01 -2.60
N ILE A 103 10.80 -9.71 -2.69
CA ILE A 103 9.78 -9.15 -3.61
C ILE A 103 9.96 -9.61 -5.07
N LYS A 104 11.19 -9.86 -5.50
CA LYS A 104 11.49 -10.34 -6.87
C LYS A 104 10.79 -11.66 -7.22
N LYS A 105 10.51 -12.52 -6.25
CA LYS A 105 9.80 -13.79 -6.45
C LYS A 105 8.40 -13.60 -7.04
N TYR A 106 7.82 -12.44 -6.79
CA TYR A 106 6.41 -12.13 -7.11
C TYR A 106 6.24 -11.26 -8.36
N LYS A 107 7.32 -10.94 -9.07
CA LYS A 107 7.33 -10.02 -10.23
C LYS A 107 6.41 -10.40 -11.38
N ASP A 108 6.03 -11.67 -11.48
CA ASP A 108 5.22 -12.22 -12.57
C ASP A 108 3.82 -12.66 -12.10
N VAL A 109 3.48 -12.43 -10.83
CA VAL A 109 2.13 -12.66 -10.28
C VAL A 109 1.15 -11.69 -10.94
N LYS A 110 -0.05 -12.20 -11.26
CA LYS A 110 -1.13 -11.43 -11.91
C LYS A 110 -2.46 -11.72 -11.24
N ASN A 111 -3.39 -10.76 -11.34
CA ASN A 111 -4.77 -10.88 -10.85
C ASN A 111 -4.89 -11.18 -9.35
N ALA A 112 -3.90 -10.73 -8.57
CA ALA A 112 -3.85 -10.84 -7.12
C ALA A 112 -4.03 -9.48 -6.45
N PHE A 113 -4.11 -9.47 -5.12
CA PHE A 113 -4.11 -8.29 -4.30
C PHE A 113 -2.82 -8.21 -3.49
N PHE A 114 -2.15 -7.07 -3.51
CA PHE A 114 -0.91 -6.83 -2.77
C PHE A 114 -1.11 -5.78 -1.68
N ILE A 115 -0.67 -6.08 -0.47
CA ILE A 115 -0.48 -5.12 0.62
C ILE A 115 1.03 -4.93 0.79
N PHE A 116 1.52 -3.73 0.52
CA PHE A 116 2.91 -3.35 0.72
C PHE A 116 3.04 -2.58 2.04
N ASP A 117 3.71 -3.17 3.03
CA ASP A 117 3.74 -2.67 4.41
C ASP A 117 5.13 -2.15 4.81
N GLU A 118 5.13 -1.01 5.49
CA GLU A 118 6.25 -0.36 6.18
C GLU A 118 7.48 0.01 5.34
N GLN A 119 7.42 -0.01 4.02
CA GLN A 119 8.55 0.40 3.21
C GLN A 119 8.25 1.68 2.46
N ARG A 120 9.16 2.64 2.55
CA ARG A 120 9.21 3.75 1.60
C ARG A 120 9.69 3.21 0.26
N VAL A 121 8.81 3.19 -0.71
CA VAL A 121 9.16 2.83 -2.09
C VAL A 121 9.75 4.06 -2.76
N VAL A 122 11.00 4.38 -2.42
CA VAL A 122 11.71 5.58 -2.90
C VAL A 122 12.92 5.22 -3.75
N GLY A 123 13.39 6.18 -4.54
CA GLY A 123 14.58 5.99 -5.37
C GLY A 123 14.30 5.21 -6.66
N ASN A 124 15.28 4.41 -7.11
CA ASN A 124 15.23 3.65 -8.37
C ASN A 124 15.87 2.24 -8.24
N GLY A 125 15.93 1.72 -7.03
CA GLY A 125 16.49 0.41 -6.73
C GLY A 125 15.65 -0.75 -7.27
N THR A 126 16.17 -1.96 -7.07
CA THR A 126 15.50 -3.20 -7.53
C THR A 126 14.10 -3.37 -6.97
N TRP A 127 13.89 -3.04 -5.68
CA TRP A 127 12.58 -3.16 -5.04
C TRP A 127 11.55 -2.26 -5.72
N VAL A 128 11.93 -1.02 -6.03
CA VAL A 128 11.07 -0.05 -6.74
C VAL A 128 10.67 -0.56 -8.12
N LYS A 129 11.63 -1.06 -8.89
CA LYS A 129 11.37 -1.60 -10.24
C LYS A 129 10.43 -2.81 -10.18
N THR A 130 10.62 -3.68 -9.20
CA THR A 130 9.78 -4.86 -8.98
C THR A 130 8.38 -4.45 -8.52
N PHE A 131 8.27 -3.53 -7.57
CA PHE A 131 6.99 -2.95 -7.13
C PHE A 131 6.19 -2.39 -8.31
N ILE A 132 6.81 -1.55 -9.15
CA ILE A 132 6.14 -0.98 -10.33
C ILE A 132 5.69 -2.09 -11.30
N LYS A 133 6.48 -3.15 -11.48
CA LYS A 133 6.10 -4.28 -12.34
C LYS A 133 4.88 -5.03 -11.79
N ILE A 134 4.88 -5.36 -10.49
CA ILE A 134 3.77 -6.04 -9.81
C ILE A 134 2.49 -5.19 -9.91
N SER A 135 2.60 -3.90 -9.65
CA SER A 135 1.46 -2.97 -9.60
C SER A 135 0.70 -2.86 -10.93
N LYS A 136 1.35 -3.14 -12.06
CA LYS A 136 0.72 -3.07 -13.40
C LYS A 136 -0.33 -4.16 -13.65
N SER A 137 -0.22 -5.31 -12.97
CA SER A 137 -1.05 -6.49 -13.25
C SER A 137 -1.85 -6.96 -12.04
N ASN A 138 -1.81 -6.21 -10.94
CA ASN A 138 -2.44 -6.58 -9.68
C ASN A 138 -3.12 -5.37 -9.03
N LYS A 139 -4.11 -5.63 -8.18
CA LYS A 139 -4.59 -4.62 -7.23
C LYS A 139 -3.58 -4.48 -6.10
N TRP A 140 -3.42 -3.27 -5.57
CA TRP A 140 -2.46 -3.04 -4.51
C TRP A 140 -2.77 -1.78 -3.68
N ILE A 141 -2.27 -1.79 -2.45
CA ILE A 141 -2.21 -0.65 -1.55
C ILE A 141 -0.86 -0.63 -0.84
N LEU A 142 -0.45 0.54 -0.38
CA LEU A 142 0.78 0.74 0.39
C LEU A 142 0.44 1.29 1.77
N LEU A 143 1.07 0.75 2.81
CA LEU A 143 0.92 1.22 4.19
C LEU A 143 2.18 1.98 4.61
N SER A 144 2.02 3.18 5.15
CA SER A 144 3.14 3.98 5.61
C SER A 144 2.76 4.87 6.80
N ALA A 145 3.67 5.04 7.73
CA ALA A 145 3.57 6.12 8.73
C ALA A 145 4.13 7.44 8.18
N THR A 146 5.04 7.36 7.21
CA THR A 146 5.75 8.50 6.60
C THR A 146 5.82 8.32 5.09
N PRO A 147 4.77 8.71 4.34
CA PRO A 147 4.62 8.38 2.92
C PRO A 147 5.65 9.03 2.00
N GLY A 148 6.26 10.15 2.41
CA GLY A 148 7.32 10.83 1.66
C GLY A 148 7.50 12.26 2.16
N ASP A 149 8.77 12.72 2.17
CA ASP A 149 9.14 14.09 2.61
C ASP A 149 9.28 15.02 1.41
N THR A 150 9.64 14.47 0.25
CA THR A 150 9.85 15.23 -0.99
C THR A 150 8.97 14.69 -2.12
N TRP A 151 8.73 15.49 -3.14
CA TRP A 151 7.95 15.06 -4.31
C TRP A 151 8.59 13.90 -5.07
N THR A 152 9.91 13.79 -5.05
CA THR A 152 10.64 12.67 -5.66
C THR A 152 10.38 11.33 -4.98
N ASP A 153 9.97 11.34 -3.71
CA ASP A 153 9.63 10.12 -2.97
C ASP A 153 8.35 9.48 -3.49
N TYR A 154 7.44 10.28 -4.05
CA TYR A 154 6.19 9.80 -4.64
C TYR A 154 6.33 9.25 -6.06
N ILE A 155 7.47 9.46 -6.75
CA ILE A 155 7.64 9.07 -8.16
C ILE A 155 7.28 7.60 -8.41
N PRO A 156 7.76 6.61 -7.62
CA PRO A 156 7.41 5.21 -7.87
C PRO A 156 5.92 4.95 -7.78
N VAL A 157 5.24 5.54 -6.79
CA VAL A 157 3.80 5.39 -6.59
C VAL A 157 3.02 6.09 -7.70
N PHE A 158 3.46 7.26 -8.15
CA PHE A 158 2.87 7.96 -9.28
C PHE A 158 3.00 7.18 -10.59
N ILE A 159 4.16 6.52 -10.82
CA ILE A 159 4.36 5.65 -11.99
C ILE A 159 3.47 4.40 -11.88
N ALA A 160 3.40 3.77 -10.70
CA ALA A 160 2.57 2.60 -10.45
C ALA A 160 1.06 2.88 -10.67
N ASN A 161 0.61 4.11 -10.38
CA ASN A 161 -0.73 4.61 -10.67
C ASN A 161 -0.94 5.10 -12.12
N GLY A 162 0.09 5.03 -12.97
CA GLY A 162 0.01 5.47 -14.37
C GLY A 162 -0.02 6.98 -14.59
N PHE A 163 0.27 7.80 -13.57
CA PHE A 163 0.30 9.26 -13.72
C PHE A 163 1.49 9.74 -14.54
N TYR A 164 2.57 8.99 -14.54
CA TYR A 164 3.78 9.20 -15.34
C TYR A 164 4.26 7.87 -15.92
N LYS A 165 4.82 7.91 -17.12
CA LYS A 165 5.41 6.73 -17.77
C LYS A 165 6.69 6.26 -17.05
N ASN A 166 7.50 7.22 -16.61
CA ASN A 166 8.79 6.97 -15.96
C ASN A 166 9.27 8.22 -15.19
N ARG A 167 10.39 8.06 -14.47
CA ARG A 167 11.04 9.13 -13.70
C ARG A 167 11.48 10.30 -14.57
N THR A 168 11.93 10.06 -15.79
CA THR A 168 12.39 11.12 -16.72
C THR A 168 11.24 12.06 -17.05
N GLN A 169 10.06 11.52 -17.35
CA GLN A 169 8.88 12.35 -17.59
C GLN A 169 8.53 13.22 -16.39
N PHE A 170 8.51 12.64 -15.18
CA PHE A 170 8.27 13.39 -13.95
C PHE A 170 9.29 14.52 -13.78
N ASN A 171 10.59 14.21 -13.94
CA ASN A 171 11.66 15.18 -13.76
C ASN A 171 11.54 16.33 -14.77
N ASN A 172 11.28 16.03 -16.03
CA ASN A 172 11.12 17.07 -17.07
C ASN A 172 9.93 18.01 -16.82
N GLU A 173 8.86 17.49 -16.20
CA GLU A 173 7.65 18.26 -15.91
C GLU A 173 7.74 19.06 -14.61
N HIS A 174 8.54 18.59 -13.62
CA HIS A 174 8.43 19.09 -12.26
C HIS A 174 9.75 19.48 -11.59
N VAL A 175 10.92 19.12 -12.13
CA VAL A 175 12.20 19.34 -11.44
C VAL A 175 13.05 20.35 -12.17
N VAL A 176 13.50 21.38 -11.47
CA VAL A 176 14.54 22.30 -11.92
C VAL A 176 15.81 21.96 -11.15
N TYR A 177 16.89 21.74 -11.89
CA TYR A 177 18.21 21.45 -11.32
C TYR A 177 19.07 22.69 -11.20
N LYS A 178 19.94 22.73 -10.20
CA LYS A 178 20.97 23.79 -10.04
C LYS A 178 21.94 23.76 -11.21
N ARG A 179 22.19 24.93 -11.83
CA ARG A 179 23.00 25.05 -13.06
C ARG A 179 24.48 24.72 -12.88
N PHE A 180 25.06 24.99 -11.69
CA PHE A 180 26.50 24.91 -11.45
C PHE A 180 26.89 23.89 -10.39
N SER A 181 26.10 22.86 -10.17
CA SER A 181 26.44 21.78 -9.23
C SER A 181 27.20 20.65 -9.91
N LYS A 182 28.24 20.13 -9.24
CA LYS A 182 29.05 19.00 -9.72
C LYS A 182 28.22 17.73 -9.97
N PHE A 183 27.11 17.57 -9.23
CA PHE A 183 26.15 16.49 -9.37
C PHE A 183 24.74 17.07 -9.49
N PRO A 184 23.78 16.39 -10.17
CA PRO A 184 22.41 16.86 -10.27
C PRO A 184 21.78 17.09 -8.89
N GLN A 185 21.59 18.35 -8.52
CA GLN A 185 20.91 18.77 -7.30
C GLN A 185 19.63 19.49 -7.68
N ILE A 186 18.53 19.10 -7.03
CA ILE A 186 17.25 19.78 -7.23
C ILE A 186 17.36 21.19 -6.63
N ASP A 187 17.04 22.19 -7.45
CA ASP A 187 16.89 23.57 -7.03
C ASP A 187 15.48 23.81 -6.49
N ARG A 188 14.48 23.50 -7.30
CA ARG A 188 13.07 23.65 -6.94
C ARG A 188 12.16 22.72 -7.75
N TYR A 189 10.93 22.59 -7.28
CA TYR A 189 9.86 21.94 -8.01
C TYR A 189 8.98 22.99 -8.71
N ILE A 190 8.52 22.67 -9.92
CA ILE A 190 7.56 23.47 -10.69
C ILE A 190 6.26 22.67 -10.89
N ASN A 191 5.18 23.33 -11.30
CA ASN A 191 3.85 22.72 -11.48
C ASN A 191 3.35 21.97 -10.21
N VAL A 192 3.70 22.47 -9.02
CA VAL A 192 3.43 21.82 -7.72
C VAL A 192 1.93 21.63 -7.49
N GLY A 193 1.08 22.50 -8.02
CA GLY A 193 -0.38 22.34 -7.92
C GLY A 193 -0.88 21.00 -8.52
N ARG A 194 -0.23 20.50 -9.59
CA ARG A 194 -0.53 19.16 -10.13
C ARG A 194 -0.10 18.06 -9.15
N LEU A 195 1.08 18.16 -8.58
CA LEU A 195 1.62 17.19 -7.62
C LEU A 195 0.73 17.09 -6.36
N ILE A 196 0.27 18.24 -5.84
CA ILE A 196 -0.67 18.28 -4.71
C ILE A 196 -1.96 17.52 -5.05
N ARG A 197 -2.56 17.77 -6.23
CA ARG A 197 -3.78 17.08 -6.65
C ARG A 197 -3.55 15.57 -6.81
N LEU A 198 -2.43 15.14 -7.38
CA LEU A 198 -2.11 13.72 -7.54
C LEU A 198 -1.90 13.04 -6.19
N ARG A 199 -1.15 13.67 -5.27
CA ARG A 199 -0.97 13.15 -3.91
C ARG A 199 -2.31 13.00 -3.19
N LYS A 200 -3.20 13.99 -3.30
CA LYS A 200 -4.54 13.92 -2.68
C LYS A 200 -5.39 12.76 -3.18
N LYS A 201 -5.19 12.31 -4.43
CA LYS A 201 -5.91 11.15 -4.98
C LYS A 201 -5.46 9.81 -4.40
N ILE A 202 -4.22 9.72 -3.94
CA ILE A 202 -3.62 8.46 -3.50
C ILE A 202 -3.40 8.37 -2.00
N LEU A 203 -3.37 9.50 -1.28
CA LEU A 203 -3.10 9.52 0.15
C LEU A 203 -4.43 9.43 0.91
N VAL A 204 -4.55 8.43 1.76
CA VAL A 204 -5.66 8.23 2.70
C VAL A 204 -5.11 8.30 4.10
N ASP A 205 -5.43 9.38 4.82
CA ASP A 205 -5.00 9.58 6.19
C ASP A 205 -6.00 8.95 7.16
N MET A 206 -5.46 8.23 8.15
CA MET A 206 -6.24 7.72 9.27
C MET A 206 -6.23 8.77 10.38
N ASP A 207 -7.40 9.34 10.68
CA ASP A 207 -7.60 10.30 11.79
C ASP A 207 -7.45 9.57 13.14
N PHE A 208 -6.22 9.19 13.47
CA PHE A 208 -5.89 8.50 14.72
C PHE A 208 -5.22 9.46 15.69
N ASN A 209 -6.01 9.98 16.65
CA ASN A 209 -5.48 10.70 17.80
C ASN A 209 -5.26 9.70 18.94
N ARG A 210 -3.99 9.41 19.23
CA ARG A 210 -3.63 8.62 20.42
C ARG A 210 -4.04 9.46 21.63
N LYS A 211 -5.06 8.99 22.38
CA LYS A 211 -5.31 9.57 23.72
C LYS A 211 -4.10 9.20 24.58
N THR A 212 -3.32 10.19 24.93
CA THR A 212 -2.25 10.10 25.95
C THR A 212 -2.86 9.95 27.31
#